data_071a68110eef6c9112ba3bb0ac9d0053
#
_entry.id   071a68110eef6c9112ba3bb0ac9d0053
#
_cell.length_a   1.000
_cell.length_b   1.000
_cell.length_c   1.000
_cell.angle_alpha   90.00
_cell.angle_beta   90.00
_cell.angle_gamma   90.00
#
_symmetry.space_group_name_H-M   'P 1'
#
loop_
_entity.id
_entity.type
_entity.pdbx_description
1 polymer ?
#
loop_
_entity_poly.entity_id
_entity_poly.type
_entity_poly.pdbx_seq_one_letter_code
_entity_poly.pdbx_strand_id
1 'polypeptide(L)'
;HVQVLSDILTALGLDPDAETPGRKVVRYLGTSLVKTMELASRCADPQAAQIVAAECVTLAETKVHLNWELIGELAKKATAEESALLTPAYEQVEREEDEHLYHTAGWTRELWIQALGMPAVLPPPEETRKVDTAIEAAEAKKSRTASAKVTTNTKAKKASAR
;
A
#
# COMPACT_ATOMS: atom_id res chain seq x y z
N HIS A 1 4.96 5.58 12.24
CA HIS A 1 3.58 6.10 12.24
C HIS A 1 2.87 5.84 13.57
N VAL A 2 3.02 4.65 14.20
CA VAL A 2 2.36 4.34 15.50
C VAL A 2 2.73 5.35 16.60
N GLN A 3 4.02 5.72 16.69
CA GLN A 3 4.48 6.72 17.66
C GLN A 3 3.85 8.10 17.40
N VAL A 4 3.79 8.52 16.12
CA VAL A 4 3.17 9.80 15.72
C VAL A 4 1.71 9.85 16.16
N LEU A 5 0.94 8.78 15.94
CA LEU A 5 -0.46 8.68 16.40
C LEU A 5 -0.58 8.71 17.92
N SER A 6 0.28 7.99 18.64
CA SER A 6 0.27 7.98 20.11
C SER A 6 0.57 9.35 20.71
N ASP A 7 1.53 10.07 20.12
CA ASP A 7 1.91 11.41 20.56
C ASP A 7 0.76 12.42 20.34
N ILE A 8 0.10 12.37 19.17
CA ILE A 8 -1.08 13.20 18.88
C ILE A 8 -2.21 12.91 19.86
N LEU A 9 -2.57 11.64 20.07
CA LEU A 9 -3.65 11.26 20.97
C LEU A 9 -3.37 11.76 22.38
N THR A 10 -2.15 11.59 22.87
CA THR A 10 -1.71 12.09 24.18
C THR A 10 -1.80 13.61 24.27
N ALA A 11 -1.33 14.33 23.25
CA ALA A 11 -1.39 15.80 23.21
C ALA A 11 -2.82 16.33 23.17
N LEU A 12 -3.76 15.58 22.56
CA LEU A 12 -5.20 15.88 22.56
C LEU A 12 -5.91 15.45 23.87
N GLY A 13 -5.17 14.93 24.86
CA GLY A 13 -5.74 14.45 26.12
C GLY A 13 -6.52 13.14 25.99
N LEU A 14 -6.30 12.38 24.92
CA LEU A 14 -6.91 11.09 24.66
C LEU A 14 -5.96 9.96 25.08
N ASP A 15 -6.54 8.85 25.56
CA ASP A 15 -5.77 7.65 25.88
C ASP A 15 -5.45 6.86 24.60
N PRO A 16 -4.17 6.76 24.18
CA PRO A 16 -3.78 6.00 22.99
C PRO A 16 -4.07 4.50 23.11
N ASP A 17 -4.28 3.96 24.31
CA ASP A 17 -4.60 2.56 24.57
C ASP A 17 -6.10 2.28 24.79
N ALA A 18 -6.94 3.29 24.71
CA ALA A 18 -8.38 3.15 24.89
C ALA A 18 -9.00 2.14 23.92
N GLU A 19 -9.73 1.17 24.46
CA GLU A 19 -10.44 0.12 23.72
C GLU A 19 -11.78 0.62 23.16
N THR A 20 -11.71 1.52 22.16
CA THR A 20 -12.89 2.04 21.48
C THR A 20 -13.55 0.97 20.55
N PRO A 21 -14.86 1.08 20.24
CA PRO A 21 -15.51 0.22 19.26
C PRO A 21 -14.80 0.23 17.89
N GLY A 22 -14.35 1.40 17.41
CA GLY A 22 -13.59 1.54 16.17
C GLY A 22 -12.27 0.77 16.20
N ARG A 23 -11.52 0.88 17.30
CA ARG A 23 -10.27 0.14 17.51
C ARG A 23 -10.47 -1.37 17.46
N LYS A 24 -11.55 -1.87 18.07
CA LYS A 24 -11.90 -3.31 18.03
C LYS A 24 -12.17 -3.79 16.60
N VAL A 25 -12.92 -3.00 15.82
CA VAL A 25 -13.21 -3.33 14.41
C VAL A 25 -11.94 -3.35 13.56
N VAL A 26 -11.08 -2.34 13.68
CA VAL A 26 -9.81 -2.27 12.92
C VAL A 26 -8.88 -3.42 13.32
N ARG A 27 -8.78 -3.73 14.62
CA ARG A 27 -7.99 -4.88 15.10
C ARG A 27 -8.51 -6.21 14.53
N TYR A 28 -9.82 -6.39 14.46
CA TYR A 28 -10.42 -7.59 13.87
C TYR A 28 -10.07 -7.70 12.38
N LEU A 29 -10.17 -6.59 11.63
CA LEU A 29 -9.80 -6.53 10.22
C LEU A 29 -8.31 -6.93 10.04
N GLY A 30 -7.40 -6.27 10.73
CA GLY A 30 -5.96 -6.57 10.65
C GLY A 30 -5.63 -8.02 11.01
N THR A 31 -6.22 -8.53 12.10
CA THR A 31 -6.07 -9.95 12.49
C THR A 31 -6.59 -10.89 11.41
N SER A 32 -7.67 -10.55 10.73
CA SER A 32 -8.24 -11.35 9.65
C SER A 32 -7.32 -11.39 8.42
N LEU A 33 -6.69 -10.28 8.06
CA LEU A 33 -5.70 -10.23 6.98
C LEU A 33 -4.49 -11.11 7.31
N VAL A 34 -3.95 -11.03 8.54
CA VAL A 34 -2.84 -11.90 8.98
C VAL A 34 -3.23 -13.39 8.90
N LYS A 35 -4.40 -13.77 9.41
CA LYS A 35 -4.91 -15.15 9.33
C LYS A 35 -5.08 -15.62 7.89
N THR A 36 -5.48 -14.73 6.98
CA THR A 36 -5.61 -15.04 5.54
C THR A 36 -4.24 -15.36 4.93
N MET A 37 -3.21 -14.56 5.24
CA MET A 37 -1.83 -14.82 4.79
C MET A 37 -1.28 -16.13 5.35
N GLU A 38 -1.51 -16.40 6.64
CA GLU A 38 -1.11 -17.65 7.29
C GLU A 38 -1.82 -18.88 6.69
N LEU A 39 -3.09 -18.75 6.33
CA LEU A 39 -3.84 -19.82 5.68
C LEU A 39 -3.28 -20.08 4.27
N ALA A 40 -3.06 -19.04 3.48
CA ALA A 40 -2.49 -19.16 2.14
C ALA A 40 -1.11 -19.81 2.18
N SER A 41 -0.25 -19.43 3.13
CA SER A 41 1.10 -20.01 3.26
C SER A 41 1.10 -21.51 3.57
N ARG A 42 0.00 -22.02 4.15
CA ARG A 42 -0.14 -23.46 4.49
C ARG A 42 -0.86 -24.28 3.42
N CYS A 43 -1.78 -23.68 2.68
CA CYS A 43 -2.72 -24.39 1.81
C CYS A 43 -2.52 -24.14 0.32
N ALA A 44 -1.81 -23.08 -0.06
CA ALA A 44 -1.58 -22.71 -1.45
C ALA A 44 -0.14 -23.06 -1.89
N ASP A 45 0.07 -23.10 -3.21
CA ASP A 45 1.44 -23.10 -3.73
C ASP A 45 2.13 -21.76 -3.43
N PRO A 46 3.48 -21.68 -3.46
CA PRO A 46 4.22 -20.49 -3.07
C PRO A 46 3.85 -19.22 -3.87
N GLN A 47 3.51 -19.36 -5.16
CA GLN A 47 3.13 -18.22 -6.00
C GLN A 47 1.76 -17.69 -5.60
N ALA A 48 0.78 -18.56 -5.40
CA ALA A 48 -0.53 -18.17 -4.94
C ALA A 48 -0.49 -17.56 -3.54
N ALA A 49 0.31 -18.12 -2.63
CA ALA A 49 0.50 -17.57 -1.29
C ALA A 49 1.12 -16.16 -1.32
N GLN A 50 2.08 -15.91 -2.21
CA GLN A 50 2.69 -14.59 -2.40
C GLN A 50 1.66 -13.55 -2.89
N ILE A 51 0.79 -13.93 -3.82
CA ILE A 51 -0.27 -13.05 -4.33
C ILE A 51 -1.24 -12.68 -3.21
N VAL A 52 -1.72 -13.67 -2.45
CA VAL A 52 -2.62 -13.43 -1.30
C VAL A 52 -1.96 -12.51 -0.27
N ALA A 53 -0.68 -12.68 0.01
CA ALA A 53 0.05 -11.80 0.92
C ALA A 53 0.12 -10.36 0.37
N ALA A 54 0.44 -10.18 -0.91
CA ALA A 54 0.48 -8.86 -1.55
C ALA A 54 -0.90 -8.17 -1.54
N GLU A 55 -1.99 -8.91 -1.79
CA GLU A 55 -3.37 -8.40 -1.69
C GLU A 55 -3.71 -7.96 -0.27
N CYS A 56 -3.39 -8.77 0.74
CA CYS A 56 -3.63 -8.43 2.14
C CYS A 56 -2.88 -7.17 2.56
N VAL A 57 -1.63 -7.01 2.14
CA VAL A 57 -0.85 -5.79 2.40
C VAL A 57 -1.47 -4.59 1.69
N THR A 58 -1.81 -4.70 0.40
CA THR A 58 -2.47 -3.61 -0.34
C THR A 58 -3.79 -3.16 0.31
N LEU A 59 -4.59 -4.10 0.84
CA LEU A 59 -5.82 -3.77 1.58
C LEU A 59 -5.51 -3.03 2.89
N ALA A 60 -4.46 -3.44 3.62
CA ALA A 60 -4.03 -2.76 4.84
C ALA A 60 -3.56 -1.33 4.53
N GLU A 61 -2.66 -1.16 3.54
CA GLU A 61 -2.15 0.16 3.12
C GLU A 61 -3.26 1.07 2.63
N THR A 62 -4.21 0.55 1.83
CA THR A 62 -5.40 1.32 1.42
C THR A 62 -6.18 1.84 2.63
N LYS A 63 -6.36 1.02 3.66
CA LYS A 63 -7.09 1.43 4.87
C LYS A 63 -6.32 2.47 5.68
N VAL A 64 -4.99 2.32 5.80
CA VAL A 64 -4.12 3.26 6.52
C VAL A 64 -4.07 4.60 5.80
N HIS A 65 -3.84 4.60 4.49
CA HIS A 65 -3.85 5.79 3.64
C HIS A 65 -5.15 6.60 3.79
N LEU A 66 -6.33 5.96 3.63
CA LEU A 66 -7.63 6.62 3.83
C LEU A 66 -7.81 7.19 5.24
N ASN A 67 -7.22 6.58 6.26
CA ASN A 67 -7.27 7.13 7.61
C ASN A 67 -6.41 8.39 7.76
N TRP A 68 -5.23 8.43 7.15
CA TRP A 68 -4.37 9.61 7.16
C TRP A 68 -4.98 10.76 6.34
N GLU A 69 -5.59 10.50 5.18
CA GLU A 69 -6.38 11.50 4.45
C GLU A 69 -7.45 12.13 5.35
N LEU A 70 -8.19 11.32 6.14
CA LEU A 70 -9.18 11.83 7.09
C LEU A 70 -8.57 12.68 8.19
N ILE A 71 -7.37 12.35 8.68
CA ILE A 71 -6.64 13.19 9.63
C ILE A 71 -6.28 14.54 9.00
N GLY A 72 -5.81 14.54 7.75
CA GLY A 72 -5.54 15.77 6.99
C GLY A 72 -6.78 16.63 6.78
N GLU A 73 -7.94 16.03 6.46
CA GLU A 73 -9.21 16.76 6.34
C GLU A 73 -9.72 17.30 7.70
N LEU A 74 -9.51 16.54 8.78
CA LEU A 74 -9.83 16.99 10.13
C LEU A 74 -8.96 18.19 10.52
N ALA A 75 -7.67 18.15 10.26
CA ALA A 75 -6.74 19.22 10.54
C ALA A 75 -7.17 20.57 9.94
N LYS A 76 -7.75 20.55 8.73
CA LYS A 76 -8.27 21.75 8.03
C LYS A 76 -9.50 22.38 8.70
N LYS A 77 -10.24 21.61 9.51
CA LYS A 77 -11.52 22.00 10.12
C LYS A 77 -11.47 22.09 11.64
N ALA A 78 -10.41 21.65 12.24
CA ALA A 78 -10.18 21.65 13.68
C ALA A 78 -9.95 23.06 14.22
N THR A 79 -9.97 23.20 15.56
CA THR A 79 -9.53 24.45 16.20
C THR A 79 -8.05 24.75 15.87
N ALA A 80 -7.62 25.99 16.04
CA ALA A 80 -6.22 26.36 15.78
C ALA A 80 -5.21 25.51 16.60
N GLU A 81 -5.57 25.16 17.84
CA GLU A 81 -4.76 24.33 18.72
C GLU A 81 -4.66 22.88 18.23
N GLU A 82 -5.78 22.27 17.89
CA GLU A 82 -5.82 20.90 17.33
C GLU A 82 -5.14 20.82 15.97
N SER A 83 -5.38 21.81 15.11
CA SER A 83 -4.74 21.88 13.78
C SER A 83 -3.22 21.98 13.87
N ALA A 84 -2.69 22.71 14.88
CA ALA A 84 -1.25 22.82 15.13
C ALA A 84 -0.60 21.47 15.51
N LEU A 85 -1.38 20.52 16.03
CA LEU A 85 -0.93 19.15 16.32
C LEU A 85 -1.11 18.21 15.11
N LEU A 86 -2.26 18.27 14.45
CA LEU A 86 -2.64 17.33 13.39
C LEU A 86 -1.90 17.59 12.08
N THR A 87 -1.72 18.85 11.68
CA THR A 87 -1.13 19.21 10.38
C THR A 87 0.31 18.69 10.23
N PRO A 88 1.24 18.96 11.17
CA PRO A 88 2.61 18.47 11.05
C PRO A 88 2.71 16.94 11.04
N ALA A 89 1.83 16.27 11.77
CA ALA A 89 1.81 14.82 11.84
C ALA A 89 1.30 14.21 10.52
N TYR A 90 0.27 14.80 9.92
CA TYR A 90 -0.21 14.41 8.60
C TYR A 90 0.88 14.59 7.54
N GLU A 91 1.49 15.79 7.45
CA GLU A 91 2.55 16.10 6.49
C GLU A 91 3.79 15.21 6.65
N GLN A 92 4.08 14.74 7.86
CA GLN A 92 5.18 13.82 8.12
C GLN A 92 4.93 12.43 7.53
N VAL A 93 3.68 11.97 7.49
CA VAL A 93 3.33 10.56 7.20
C VAL A 93 2.73 10.38 5.81
N GLU A 94 1.99 11.37 5.28
CA GLU A 94 1.24 11.27 4.04
C GLU A 94 2.05 10.68 2.88
N ARG A 95 3.24 11.24 2.67
CA ARG A 95 4.11 10.84 1.57
C ARG A 95 4.59 9.38 1.68
N GLU A 96 4.94 8.92 2.86
CA GLU A 96 5.35 7.54 3.10
C GLU A 96 4.18 6.57 2.90
N GLU A 97 2.97 6.96 3.30
CA GLU A 97 1.76 6.15 3.12
C GLU A 97 1.37 6.05 1.64
N ASP A 98 1.51 7.12 0.88
CA ASP A 98 1.31 7.11 -0.56
C ASP A 98 2.31 6.18 -1.25
N GLU A 99 3.59 6.27 -0.91
CA GLU A 99 4.62 5.38 -1.42
C GLU A 99 4.28 3.91 -1.12
N HIS A 100 3.94 3.59 0.13
CA HIS A 100 3.58 2.22 0.54
C HIS A 100 2.39 1.69 -0.27
N LEU A 101 1.33 2.48 -0.39
CA LEU A 101 0.12 2.10 -1.12
C LEU A 101 0.42 1.83 -2.60
N TYR A 102 1.09 2.76 -3.29
CA TYR A 102 1.28 2.63 -4.73
C TYR A 102 2.29 1.55 -5.10
N HIS A 103 3.35 1.36 -4.30
CA HIS A 103 4.31 0.27 -4.49
C HIS A 103 3.65 -1.09 -4.29
N THR A 104 2.92 -1.28 -3.18
CA THR A 104 2.24 -2.57 -2.91
C THR A 104 1.17 -2.90 -3.95
N ALA A 105 0.40 -1.90 -4.41
CA ALA A 105 -0.56 -2.07 -5.48
C ALA A 105 0.11 -2.42 -6.82
N GLY A 106 1.26 -1.83 -7.12
CA GLY A 106 2.09 -2.16 -8.28
C GLY A 106 2.55 -3.61 -8.24
N TRP A 107 3.11 -4.06 -7.12
CA TRP A 107 3.55 -5.44 -6.91
C TRP A 107 2.38 -6.43 -7.03
N THR A 108 1.25 -6.17 -6.39
CA THR A 108 0.05 -7.01 -6.44
C THR A 108 -0.43 -7.19 -7.88
N ARG A 109 -0.50 -6.10 -8.66
CA ARG A 109 -0.88 -6.14 -10.07
C ARG A 109 0.07 -7.00 -10.90
N GLU A 110 1.38 -6.82 -10.77
CA GLU A 110 2.35 -7.54 -11.59
C GLU A 110 2.44 -9.03 -11.22
N LEU A 111 2.29 -9.38 -9.94
CA LEU A 111 2.21 -10.78 -9.51
C LEU A 111 0.98 -11.48 -10.11
N TRP A 112 -0.19 -10.83 -10.14
CA TRP A 112 -1.37 -11.36 -10.82
C TRP A 112 -1.15 -11.53 -12.32
N ILE A 113 -0.56 -10.53 -12.99
CA ILE A 113 -0.24 -10.59 -14.41
C ILE A 113 0.67 -11.77 -14.71
N GLN A 114 1.68 -12.00 -13.88
CA GLN A 114 2.59 -13.14 -13.99
C GLN A 114 1.85 -14.48 -13.80
N ALA A 115 0.98 -14.59 -12.81
CA ALA A 115 0.21 -15.80 -12.53
C ALA A 115 -0.75 -16.15 -13.66
N LEU A 116 -1.28 -15.15 -14.37
CA LEU A 116 -2.13 -15.33 -15.56
C LEU A 116 -1.33 -15.66 -16.83
N GLY A 117 -0.01 -15.86 -16.73
CA GLY A 117 0.85 -16.16 -17.88
C GLY A 117 1.08 -14.99 -18.83
N MET A 118 0.73 -13.76 -18.39
CA MET A 118 0.93 -12.55 -19.18
C MET A 118 2.30 -11.90 -18.90
N PRO A 119 2.81 -11.01 -19.77
CA PRO A 119 4.08 -10.33 -19.54
C PRO A 119 4.01 -9.38 -18.32
N ALA A 120 4.57 -9.81 -17.19
CA ALA A 120 4.75 -9.00 -16.01
C ALA A 120 6.00 -8.10 -16.12
N VAL A 121 5.98 -6.96 -15.42
CA VAL A 121 7.12 -6.04 -15.28
C VAL A 121 7.52 -6.02 -13.81
N LEU A 122 8.61 -6.74 -13.49
CA LEU A 122 9.14 -6.84 -12.14
C LEU A 122 10.60 -6.35 -12.09
N PRO A 123 10.95 -5.43 -11.16
CA PRO A 123 10.06 -4.73 -10.23
C PRO A 123 9.03 -3.85 -10.95
N PRO A 124 7.89 -3.56 -10.32
CA PRO A 124 6.86 -2.71 -10.90
C PRO A 124 7.38 -1.30 -11.24
N PRO A 125 6.81 -0.61 -12.25
CA PRO A 125 7.22 0.76 -12.58
C PRO A 125 7.09 1.74 -11.41
N GLU A 126 6.14 1.54 -10.53
CA GLU A 126 5.93 2.33 -9.31
C GLU A 126 7.14 2.24 -8.38
N GLU A 127 7.68 1.05 -8.17
CA GLU A 127 8.89 0.80 -7.39
C GLU A 127 10.13 1.42 -8.06
N THR A 128 10.31 1.17 -9.36
CA THR A 128 11.48 1.64 -10.12
C THR A 128 11.58 3.16 -10.16
N ARG A 129 10.44 3.84 -10.20
CA ARG A 129 10.33 5.30 -10.27
C ARG A 129 10.27 5.96 -8.91
N LYS A 130 10.18 5.19 -7.84
CA LYS A 130 9.98 5.68 -6.48
C LYS A 130 8.78 6.63 -6.39
N VAL A 131 7.65 6.11 -6.84
CA VAL A 131 6.38 6.86 -6.91
C VAL A 131 5.88 7.14 -5.49
N ASP A 132 5.55 8.39 -5.22
CA ASP A 132 5.00 8.84 -3.94
C ASP A 132 3.73 9.71 -4.10
N THR A 133 3.14 9.72 -5.28
CA THR A 133 1.88 10.43 -5.55
C THR A 133 0.95 9.65 -6.47
N ALA A 134 -0.37 9.90 -6.36
CA ALA A 134 -1.38 9.30 -7.23
C ALA A 134 -1.16 9.59 -8.72
N ILE A 135 -0.65 10.78 -9.05
CA ILE A 135 -0.38 11.20 -10.43
C ILE A 135 0.77 10.37 -11.00
N GLU A 136 1.88 10.26 -10.26
CA GLU A 136 3.04 9.47 -10.66
C GLU A 136 2.69 7.98 -10.76
N ALA A 137 1.87 7.45 -9.85
CA ALA A 137 1.37 6.07 -9.91
C ALA A 137 0.56 5.81 -11.19
N ALA A 138 -0.31 6.75 -11.57
CA ALA A 138 -1.08 6.65 -12.80
C ALA A 138 -0.19 6.69 -14.05
N GLU A 139 0.87 7.50 -14.04
CA GLU A 139 1.86 7.58 -15.13
C GLU A 139 2.74 6.31 -15.19
N ALA A 140 3.19 5.82 -14.05
CA ALA A 140 3.94 4.58 -13.95
C ALA A 140 3.14 3.40 -14.51
N LYS A 141 1.87 3.29 -14.14
CA LYS A 141 0.95 2.29 -14.67
C LYS A 141 0.78 2.38 -16.20
N LYS A 142 0.69 3.58 -16.77
CA LYS A 142 0.63 3.77 -18.24
C LYS A 142 1.92 3.31 -18.93
N SER A 143 3.08 3.59 -18.35
CA SER A 143 4.37 3.20 -18.93
C SER A 143 4.66 1.70 -18.88
N ARG A 144 3.97 0.96 -18.02
CA ARG A 144 4.07 -0.50 -17.92
C ARG A 144 3.89 -1.21 -19.25
N THR A 145 2.92 -0.75 -20.06
CA THR A 145 2.62 -1.38 -21.37
C THR A 145 3.79 -1.29 -22.35
N ALA A 146 4.56 -0.20 -22.33
CA ALA A 146 5.76 -0.05 -23.13
C ALA A 146 6.87 -1.01 -22.67
N SER A 147 7.10 -1.11 -21.35
CA SER A 147 8.10 -2.00 -20.78
C SER A 147 7.79 -3.48 -21.02
N ALA A 148 6.53 -3.89 -20.91
CA ALA A 148 6.09 -5.25 -21.18
C ALA A 148 6.33 -5.67 -22.66
N LYS A 149 6.13 -4.77 -23.64
CA LYS A 149 6.40 -5.00 -25.04
C LYS A 149 7.89 -5.22 -25.34
N VAL A 150 8.77 -4.50 -24.67
CA VAL A 150 10.23 -4.67 -24.81
C VAL A 150 10.67 -6.05 -24.31
N THR A 151 10.13 -6.51 -23.20
CA THR A 151 10.46 -7.80 -22.59
C THR A 151 10.03 -8.98 -23.50
N THR A 152 8.86 -8.90 -24.14
CA THR A 152 8.37 -9.92 -25.07
C THR A 152 9.20 -10.00 -26.35
N ASN A 153 9.59 -8.87 -26.92
CA ASN A 153 10.44 -8.83 -28.13
C ASN A 153 11.84 -9.40 -27.88
N THR A 154 12.40 -9.17 -26.70
CA THR A 154 13.72 -9.70 -26.32
C THR A 154 13.69 -11.21 -26.14
N LYS A 155 12.62 -11.77 -25.54
CA LYS A 155 12.41 -13.22 -25.40
C LYS A 155 12.18 -13.91 -26.77
N ALA A 156 11.41 -13.32 -27.66
CA ALA A 156 11.17 -13.83 -29.01
C ALA A 156 12.47 -13.87 -29.84
N LYS A 157 13.29 -12.83 -29.80
CA LYS A 157 14.62 -12.80 -30.46
C LYS A 157 15.59 -13.86 -29.92
N LYS A 158 15.60 -14.13 -28.61
CA LYS A 158 16.43 -15.19 -28.01
C LYS A 158 15.97 -16.60 -28.36
N ALA A 159 14.65 -16.82 -28.53
CA ALA A 159 14.10 -18.12 -28.94
C ALA A 159 14.35 -18.43 -30.41
N SER A 160 14.39 -17.42 -31.30
CA SER A 160 14.69 -17.55 -32.72
C SER A 160 16.19 -17.69 -33.07
N ALA A 161 17.07 -17.47 -32.08
CA ALA A 161 18.52 -17.57 -32.24
C ALA A 161 19.12 -18.87 -31.66
N ARG A 162 18.29 -19.84 -31.29
CA ARG A 162 18.63 -21.22 -30.91
C ARG A 162 18.03 -22.21 -31.89
#